data_0d1254f1fc9e9ebbfc389fcb6f1ebe79
#
_entry.id   0d1254f1fc9e9ebbfc389fcb6f1ebe79
#
_cell.length_a   1.000
_cell.length_b   1.000
_cell.length_c   1.000
_cell.angle_alpha   90.00
_cell.angle_beta   90.00
_cell.angle_gamma   90.00
#
_symmetry.space_group_name_H-M   'P 1'
#
loop_
_entity.id
_entity.type
_entity.pdbx_description
1 polymer ?
#
loop_
_entity_poly.entity_id
_entity_poly.type
_entity_poly.pdbx_seq_one_letter_code
_entity_poly.pdbx_strand_id
1 'polypeptide(L)'
;MERKIGTRQIIFILSLFLIAQFIGLLLVIPSYSPSYSYANNAVPQQGGSVSFFFWFIIDIIIIILVLMLVLRYYKGNMFFRLLEAYIIIFGSFFFFMTLINDILPAIAIFPLSAISLFISLALLAYKIKFNKMRNLITLITSIGAGIFIGANIGIGFGFLTLYLLIGLFAVYDYLAVFVLKFMIPFAQEASKRNLAFMIGSTDLELSPSKSKKRMKKEDLEKIQNPEMRYIAERSGTPSISAIMLGNGDIMLPMTLAVGSYMISGNLFISMMIITGAGAGLLFTIFLLRKYKIGLPAIPPLFAFMSAFLSLAFLISKPRDPSLSILTGIVALVSLLVIFVTLRKIGKKKFEE
;
A
#
# COMPACT_ATOMS: atom_id res chain seq x y z
N MET A 1 -2.64 23.93 -17.83
CA MET A 1 -3.71 22.94 -18.08
C MET A 1 -4.15 22.35 -16.74
N GLU A 2 -5.32 22.68 -16.24
CA GLU A 2 -5.75 22.24 -14.90
C GLU A 2 -6.19 20.77 -14.93
N ARG A 3 -5.40 19.89 -14.29
CA ARG A 3 -5.80 18.50 -14.04
C ARG A 3 -6.84 18.51 -12.91
N LYS A 4 -8.11 18.44 -13.24
CA LYS A 4 -9.17 18.26 -12.25
C LYS A 4 -9.31 16.77 -11.97
N ILE A 5 -8.92 16.36 -10.77
CA ILE A 5 -9.20 15.01 -10.27
C ILE A 5 -10.71 14.94 -10.01
N GLY A 6 -11.40 14.01 -10.68
CA GLY A 6 -12.83 13.82 -10.56
C GLY A 6 -13.22 13.24 -9.21
N THR A 7 -14.35 13.67 -8.65
CA THR A 7 -14.87 13.13 -7.38
C THR A 7 -15.14 11.63 -7.47
N ARG A 8 -15.56 11.14 -8.64
CA ARG A 8 -15.78 9.70 -8.91
C ARG A 8 -14.52 8.87 -8.73
N GLN A 9 -13.36 9.36 -9.21
CA GLN A 9 -12.07 8.68 -9.03
C GLN A 9 -11.69 8.56 -7.57
N ILE A 10 -11.90 9.62 -6.80
CA ILE A 10 -11.60 9.64 -5.36
C ILE A 10 -12.47 8.61 -4.63
N ILE A 11 -13.77 8.61 -4.90
CA ILE A 11 -14.71 7.66 -4.29
C ILE A 11 -14.34 6.23 -4.68
N PHE A 12 -14.01 5.97 -5.93
CA PHE A 12 -13.63 4.65 -6.42
C PHE A 12 -12.38 4.11 -5.70
N ILE A 13 -11.30 4.90 -5.65
CA ILE A 13 -10.04 4.48 -4.99
C ILE A 13 -10.25 4.30 -3.49
N LEU A 14 -10.96 5.21 -2.83
CA LEU A 14 -11.25 5.11 -1.41
C LEU A 14 -12.12 3.88 -1.10
N SER A 15 -13.13 3.61 -1.93
CA SER A 15 -13.98 2.42 -1.76
C SER A 15 -13.16 1.13 -1.91
N LEU A 16 -12.32 1.03 -2.95
CA LEU A 16 -11.45 -0.14 -3.13
C LEU A 16 -10.47 -0.31 -1.97
N PHE A 17 -9.90 0.78 -1.49
CA PHE A 17 -9.00 0.76 -0.34
C PHE A 17 -9.72 0.24 0.92
N LEU A 18 -10.87 0.82 1.26
CA LEU A 18 -11.64 0.40 2.44
C LEU A 18 -12.13 -1.05 2.31
N ILE A 19 -12.65 -1.45 1.14
CA ILE A 19 -13.06 -2.83 0.88
C ILE A 19 -11.89 -3.78 1.12
N ALA A 20 -10.69 -3.45 0.63
CA ALA A 20 -9.51 -4.26 0.87
C ALA A 20 -9.21 -4.40 2.37
N GLN A 21 -9.23 -3.28 3.12
CA GLN A 21 -8.97 -3.28 4.55
C GLN A 21 -9.97 -4.15 5.32
N PHE A 22 -11.28 -4.01 5.00
CA PHE A 22 -12.32 -4.80 5.65
C PHE A 22 -12.24 -6.29 5.29
N ILE A 23 -12.00 -6.65 4.02
CA ILE A 23 -11.84 -8.05 3.61
C ILE A 23 -10.65 -8.68 4.33
N GLY A 24 -9.50 -8.00 4.39
CA GLY A 24 -8.32 -8.53 5.06
C GLY A 24 -8.54 -8.75 6.56
N LEU A 25 -9.24 -7.83 7.24
CA LEU A 25 -9.56 -8.00 8.64
C LEU A 25 -10.56 -9.14 8.85
N LEU A 26 -11.62 -9.24 8.03
CA LEU A 26 -12.62 -10.31 8.11
C LEU A 26 -12.02 -11.71 7.92
N LEU A 27 -11.06 -11.86 7.01
CA LEU A 27 -10.37 -13.14 6.78
C LEU A 27 -9.51 -13.58 7.97
N VAL A 28 -9.11 -12.67 8.84
CA VAL A 28 -8.23 -12.99 9.97
C VAL A 28 -9.02 -13.25 11.27
N ILE A 29 -10.26 -12.76 11.36
CA ILE A 29 -11.09 -12.95 12.56
C ILE A 29 -11.24 -14.42 12.97
N PRO A 30 -11.54 -15.39 12.06
CA PRO A 30 -11.66 -16.79 12.42
C PRO A 30 -10.34 -17.42 12.88
N SER A 31 -9.21 -16.91 12.37
CA SER A 31 -7.87 -17.42 12.69
C SER A 31 -7.35 -16.93 14.05
N TYR A 32 -8.06 -16.00 14.70
CA TYR A 32 -7.66 -15.51 16.02
C TYR A 32 -7.85 -16.58 17.09
N SER A 33 -6.79 -16.91 17.82
CA SER A 33 -6.83 -17.77 18.98
C SER A 33 -6.40 -17.00 20.23
N PRO A 34 -7.23 -16.97 21.30
CA PRO A 34 -6.85 -16.36 22.56
C PRO A 34 -5.53 -16.92 23.15
N SER A 35 -5.22 -18.17 22.86
CA SER A 35 -3.99 -18.82 23.31
C SER A 35 -2.72 -18.11 22.80
N TYR A 36 -2.76 -17.53 21.60
CA TYR A 36 -1.66 -16.71 21.09
C TYR A 36 -1.51 -15.40 21.84
N SER A 37 -2.63 -14.80 22.27
CA SER A 37 -2.64 -13.55 23.03
C SER A 37 -2.05 -13.72 24.43
N TYR A 38 -2.38 -14.79 25.11
CA TYR A 38 -1.85 -15.10 26.45
C TYR A 38 -0.37 -15.47 26.45
N ALA A 39 0.10 -16.22 25.45
CA ALA A 39 1.50 -16.58 25.31
C ALA A 39 2.39 -15.33 25.12
N ASN A 40 1.90 -14.31 24.40
CA ASN A 40 2.62 -13.07 24.16
C ASN A 40 2.53 -12.04 25.30
N ASN A 41 1.52 -12.14 26.18
CA ASN A 41 1.42 -11.29 27.38
C ASN A 41 2.24 -11.81 28.57
N ALA A 42 2.64 -13.08 28.55
CA ALA A 42 3.36 -13.69 29.68
C ALA A 42 4.87 -13.51 29.62
N VAL A 43 5.46 -13.35 28.43
CA VAL A 43 6.90 -13.12 28.27
C VAL A 43 7.13 -12.40 26.95
N PRO A 44 8.03 -11.43 26.86
CA PRO A 44 8.71 -11.10 25.61
C PRO A 44 9.62 -12.33 25.33
N GLN A 45 9.01 -13.41 24.85
CA GLN A 45 9.72 -14.64 24.66
C GLN A 45 10.59 -14.59 23.43
N GLN A 46 11.85 -14.64 23.70
CA GLN A 46 12.96 -15.17 22.92
C GLN A 46 13.32 -14.52 21.56
N GLY A 47 12.53 -13.66 20.99
CA GLY A 47 12.91 -12.96 19.76
C GLY A 47 13.17 -11.48 19.95
N GLY A 48 12.71 -10.91 21.05
CA GLY A 48 12.74 -9.49 21.34
C GLY A 48 14.03 -8.97 21.98
N SER A 49 15.17 -9.60 21.77
CA SER A 49 16.41 -8.93 22.11
C SER A 49 16.52 -7.70 21.22
N VAL A 50 16.89 -6.56 21.84
CA VAL A 50 17.19 -5.31 21.12
C VAL A 50 18.11 -5.61 19.93
N SER A 51 19.01 -6.57 20.05
CA SER A 51 19.86 -7.10 19.00
C SER A 51 19.10 -7.63 17.79
N PHE A 52 18.06 -8.45 17.98
CA PHE A 52 17.28 -8.99 16.86
C PHE A 52 16.55 -7.87 16.09
N PHE A 53 15.98 -6.90 16.81
CA PHE A 53 15.33 -5.75 16.19
C PHE A 53 16.30 -4.93 15.33
N PHE A 54 17.52 -4.71 15.81
CA PHE A 54 18.56 -4.04 15.03
C PHE A 54 18.96 -4.81 13.78
N TRP A 55 19.17 -6.13 13.87
CA TRP A 55 19.47 -6.96 12.70
C TRP A 55 18.33 -6.93 11.68
N PHE A 56 17.09 -7.04 12.14
CA PHE A 56 15.91 -6.98 11.27
C PHE A 56 15.79 -5.63 10.53
N ILE A 57 16.08 -4.50 11.21
CA ILE A 57 16.13 -3.18 10.56
C ILE A 57 17.26 -3.13 9.54
N ILE A 58 18.43 -3.65 9.86
CA ILE A 58 19.59 -3.68 8.96
C ILE A 58 19.23 -4.49 7.70
N ASP A 59 18.61 -5.65 7.84
CA ASP A 59 18.18 -6.48 6.71
C ASP A 59 17.21 -5.73 5.80
N ILE A 60 16.22 -5.03 6.37
CA ILE A 60 15.29 -4.20 5.60
C ILE A 60 16.02 -3.09 4.86
N ILE A 61 16.93 -2.38 5.52
CA ILE A 61 17.71 -1.30 4.89
C ILE A 61 18.55 -1.86 3.75
N ILE A 62 19.20 -3.01 3.92
CA ILE A 62 19.97 -3.69 2.87
C ILE A 62 19.08 -4.05 1.69
N ILE A 63 17.90 -4.64 1.94
CA ILE A 63 16.94 -5.00 0.89
C ILE A 63 16.50 -3.76 0.10
N ILE A 64 16.17 -2.67 0.79
CA ILE A 64 15.78 -1.41 0.17
C ILE A 64 16.93 -0.85 -0.68
N LEU A 65 18.17 -0.88 -0.16
CA LEU A 65 19.35 -0.37 -0.86
C LEU A 65 19.67 -1.22 -2.09
N VAL A 66 19.61 -2.54 -1.99
CA VAL A 66 19.78 -3.46 -3.12
C VAL A 66 18.70 -3.22 -4.18
N LEU A 67 17.44 -3.11 -3.77
CA LEU A 67 16.34 -2.81 -4.68
C LEU A 67 16.56 -1.47 -5.41
N MET A 68 16.98 -0.44 -4.68
CA MET A 68 17.28 0.88 -5.23
C MET A 68 18.45 0.82 -6.25
N LEU A 69 19.51 0.08 -5.94
CA LEU A 69 20.64 -0.13 -6.86
C LEU A 69 20.18 -0.87 -8.13
N VAL A 70 19.42 -1.94 -7.98
CA VAL A 70 18.87 -2.68 -9.12
C VAL A 70 18.00 -1.78 -9.98
N LEU A 71 17.08 -1.01 -9.39
CA LEU A 71 16.21 -0.08 -10.13
C LEU A 71 16.99 1.03 -10.83
N ARG A 72 18.12 1.46 -10.28
CA ARG A 72 18.97 2.49 -10.87
C ARG A 72 19.79 1.98 -12.06
N TYR A 73 20.34 0.78 -11.96
CA TYR A 73 21.28 0.24 -12.97
C TYR A 73 20.60 -0.67 -13.98
N TYR A 74 19.56 -1.38 -13.59
CA TYR A 74 18.89 -2.35 -14.45
C TYR A 74 17.64 -1.77 -15.11
N LYS A 75 17.75 -1.47 -16.41
CA LYS A 75 16.65 -0.93 -17.23
C LYS A 75 15.85 -2.01 -17.98
N GLY A 76 16.14 -3.28 -17.76
CA GLY A 76 15.53 -4.39 -18.52
C GLY A 76 14.08 -4.67 -18.13
N ASN A 77 13.29 -5.11 -19.11
CA ASN A 77 11.89 -5.49 -18.89
C ASN A 77 11.73 -6.75 -18.03
N MET A 78 12.73 -7.63 -18.05
CA MET A 78 12.66 -8.93 -17.37
C MET A 78 12.57 -8.78 -15.84
N PHE A 79 13.36 -7.86 -15.26
CA PHE A 79 13.33 -7.60 -13.82
C PHE A 79 11.95 -7.17 -13.33
N PHE A 80 11.31 -6.22 -14.02
CA PHE A 80 9.98 -5.74 -13.64
C PHE A 80 8.92 -6.84 -13.73
N ARG A 81 9.01 -7.73 -14.74
CA ARG A 81 8.11 -8.88 -14.88
C ARG A 81 8.34 -9.93 -13.80
N LEU A 82 9.59 -10.21 -13.45
CA LEU A 82 9.94 -11.14 -12.37
C LEU A 82 9.45 -10.60 -11.01
N LEU A 83 9.68 -9.30 -10.75
CA LEU A 83 9.20 -8.65 -9.54
C LEU A 83 7.67 -8.67 -9.46
N GLU A 84 6.99 -8.41 -10.57
CA GLU A 84 5.53 -8.51 -10.66
C GLU A 84 5.04 -9.93 -10.39
N ALA A 85 5.65 -10.92 -11.02
CA ALA A 85 5.31 -12.33 -10.82
C ALA A 85 5.51 -12.75 -9.35
N TYR A 86 6.62 -12.34 -8.75
CA TYR A 86 6.89 -12.60 -7.34
C TYR A 86 5.82 -12.00 -6.42
N ILE A 87 5.46 -10.73 -6.61
CA ILE A 87 4.44 -10.04 -5.80
C ILE A 87 3.07 -10.72 -5.98
N ILE A 88 2.71 -11.09 -7.22
CA ILE A 88 1.44 -11.75 -7.49
C ILE A 88 1.40 -13.12 -6.83
N ILE A 89 2.43 -13.96 -7.02
CA ILE A 89 2.46 -15.31 -6.43
C ILE A 89 2.45 -15.21 -4.91
N PHE A 90 3.35 -14.42 -4.33
CA PHE A 90 3.48 -14.28 -2.89
C PHE A 90 2.17 -13.77 -2.25
N GLY A 91 1.66 -12.64 -2.71
CA GLY A 91 0.47 -12.04 -2.10
C GLY A 91 -0.78 -12.90 -2.29
N SER A 92 -1.03 -13.42 -3.50
CA SER A 92 -2.21 -14.26 -3.74
C SER A 92 -2.11 -15.62 -3.04
N PHE A 93 -0.91 -16.19 -2.89
CA PHE A 93 -0.72 -17.43 -2.14
C PHE A 93 -1.23 -17.30 -0.70
N PHE A 94 -0.83 -16.27 0.01
CA PHE A 94 -1.27 -16.06 1.39
C PHE A 94 -2.75 -15.66 1.48
N PHE A 95 -3.27 -14.92 0.51
CA PHE A 95 -4.70 -14.64 0.43
C PHE A 95 -5.52 -15.92 0.32
N PHE A 96 -5.21 -16.79 -0.64
CA PHE A 96 -5.95 -18.03 -0.83
C PHE A 96 -5.70 -19.04 0.27
N MET A 97 -4.49 -19.08 0.83
CA MET A 97 -4.19 -19.92 1.99
C MET A 97 -5.08 -19.57 3.18
N THR A 98 -5.23 -18.29 3.50
CA THR A 98 -6.11 -17.84 4.58
C THR A 98 -7.58 -18.11 4.25
N LEU A 99 -8.03 -17.73 3.05
CA LEU A 99 -9.41 -17.92 2.61
C LEU A 99 -9.84 -19.39 2.64
N ILE A 100 -9.02 -20.30 2.12
CA ILE A 100 -9.36 -21.73 2.08
C ILE A 100 -9.32 -22.34 3.49
N ASN A 101 -8.36 -21.93 4.31
CA ASN A 101 -8.30 -22.37 5.71
C ASN A 101 -9.56 -21.97 6.50
N ASP A 102 -10.11 -20.80 6.26
CA ASP A 102 -11.33 -20.33 6.91
C ASP A 102 -12.58 -21.09 6.45
N ILE A 103 -12.63 -21.47 5.16
CA ILE A 103 -13.76 -22.22 4.60
C ILE A 103 -13.67 -23.72 4.96
N LEU A 104 -12.47 -24.27 4.98
CA LEU A 104 -12.19 -25.69 5.14
C LEU A 104 -11.09 -25.95 6.19
N PRO A 105 -11.35 -25.64 7.47
CA PRO A 105 -10.32 -25.71 8.53
C PRO A 105 -9.78 -27.13 8.79
N ALA A 106 -10.45 -28.16 8.28
CA ALA A 106 -10.03 -29.55 8.43
C ALA A 106 -8.99 -30.02 7.39
N ILE A 107 -8.65 -29.19 6.40
CA ILE A 107 -7.65 -29.54 5.40
C ILE A 107 -6.25 -29.48 6.00
N ALA A 108 -5.44 -30.53 5.77
CA ALA A 108 -4.04 -30.52 6.17
C ALA A 108 -3.24 -29.41 5.46
N ILE A 109 -2.23 -28.88 6.14
CA ILE A 109 -1.43 -27.73 5.65
C ILE A 109 -0.82 -27.97 4.28
N PHE A 110 -0.38 -29.20 3.99
CA PHE A 110 0.26 -29.53 2.73
C PHE A 110 -0.68 -29.43 1.51
N PRO A 111 -1.85 -30.09 1.46
CA PRO A 111 -2.79 -29.89 0.34
C PRO A 111 -3.33 -28.47 0.28
N LEU A 112 -3.53 -27.80 1.41
CA LEU A 112 -3.93 -26.39 1.48
C LEU A 112 -2.92 -25.48 0.76
N SER A 113 -1.63 -25.63 1.06
CA SER A 113 -0.57 -24.85 0.43
C SER A 113 -0.43 -25.15 -1.07
N ALA A 114 -0.57 -26.43 -1.46
CA ALA A 114 -0.51 -26.83 -2.86
C ALA A 114 -1.65 -26.22 -3.69
N ILE A 115 -2.90 -26.25 -3.19
CA ILE A 115 -4.05 -25.64 -3.83
C ILE A 115 -3.88 -24.13 -3.94
N SER A 116 -3.46 -23.47 -2.86
CA SER A 116 -3.24 -22.01 -2.83
C SER A 116 -2.16 -21.59 -3.83
N LEU A 117 -1.07 -22.36 -3.93
CA LEU A 117 -0.01 -22.12 -4.91
C LEU A 117 -0.52 -22.30 -6.35
N PHE A 118 -1.28 -23.35 -6.61
CA PHE A 118 -1.84 -23.59 -7.93
C PHE A 118 -2.77 -22.46 -8.37
N ILE A 119 -3.66 -21.99 -7.50
CA ILE A 119 -4.55 -20.86 -7.78
C ILE A 119 -3.73 -19.59 -8.04
N SER A 120 -2.66 -19.35 -7.27
CA SER A 120 -1.80 -18.18 -7.45
C SER A 120 -1.06 -18.19 -8.78
N LEU A 121 -0.57 -19.35 -9.20
CA LEU A 121 0.04 -19.53 -10.52
C LEU A 121 -0.98 -19.35 -11.66
N ALA A 122 -2.19 -19.85 -11.48
CA ALA A 122 -3.29 -19.65 -12.43
C ALA A 122 -3.66 -18.16 -12.56
N LEU A 123 -3.69 -17.43 -11.46
CA LEU A 123 -3.94 -15.99 -11.43
C LEU A 123 -2.84 -15.21 -12.17
N LEU A 124 -1.57 -15.58 -11.98
CA LEU A 124 -0.46 -15.01 -12.73
C LEU A 124 -0.58 -15.28 -14.22
N ALA A 125 -0.85 -16.54 -14.62
CA ALA A 125 -1.05 -16.91 -16.01
C ALA A 125 -2.22 -16.15 -16.65
N TYR A 126 -3.31 -15.99 -15.89
CA TYR A 126 -4.47 -15.21 -16.33
C TYR A 126 -4.11 -13.74 -16.57
N LYS A 127 -3.36 -13.12 -15.64
CA LYS A 127 -2.91 -11.73 -15.79
C LYS A 127 -2.04 -11.55 -17.03
N ILE A 128 -1.10 -12.45 -17.26
CA ILE A 128 -0.22 -12.41 -18.43
C ILE A 128 -1.03 -12.48 -19.73
N LYS A 129 -2.05 -13.34 -19.76
CA LYS A 129 -2.85 -13.56 -20.98
C LYS A 129 -3.87 -12.45 -21.24
N PHE A 130 -4.61 -11.99 -20.23
CA PHE A 130 -5.77 -11.14 -20.42
C PHE A 130 -5.64 -9.69 -19.98
N ASN A 131 -4.69 -9.37 -19.09
CA ASN A 131 -4.38 -8.02 -18.57
C ASN A 131 -5.60 -7.15 -18.13
N LYS A 132 -6.80 -7.72 -18.06
CA LYS A 132 -8.06 -6.99 -17.79
C LYS A 132 -8.35 -6.76 -16.30
N MET A 133 -7.87 -7.65 -15.42
CA MET A 133 -8.21 -7.63 -13.99
C MET A 133 -7.08 -7.09 -13.11
N ARG A 134 -6.26 -6.17 -13.63
CA ARG A 134 -5.11 -5.63 -12.90
C ARG A 134 -5.46 -5.15 -11.48
N ASN A 135 -6.51 -4.33 -11.35
CA ASN A 135 -6.88 -3.76 -10.05
C ASN A 135 -7.33 -4.85 -9.06
N LEU A 136 -8.06 -5.87 -9.51
CA LEU A 136 -8.48 -6.98 -8.66
C LEU A 136 -7.28 -7.82 -8.20
N ILE A 137 -6.35 -8.12 -9.11
CA ILE A 137 -5.13 -8.85 -8.79
C ILE A 137 -4.29 -8.06 -7.78
N THR A 138 -4.14 -6.75 -7.99
CA THR A 138 -3.43 -5.88 -7.03
C THR A 138 -4.10 -5.87 -5.65
N LEU A 139 -5.44 -5.86 -5.59
CA LEU A 139 -6.17 -5.97 -4.32
C LEU A 139 -5.90 -7.30 -3.61
N ILE A 140 -6.08 -8.42 -4.31
CA ILE A 140 -5.85 -9.76 -3.76
C ILE A 140 -4.42 -9.87 -3.22
N THR A 141 -3.44 -9.43 -3.98
CA THR A 141 -2.03 -9.49 -3.58
C THR A 141 -1.70 -8.59 -2.40
N SER A 142 -2.29 -7.36 -2.35
CA SER A 142 -2.11 -6.46 -1.22
C SER A 142 -2.70 -7.02 0.07
N ILE A 143 -3.91 -7.59 -0.02
CA ILE A 143 -4.61 -8.18 1.12
C ILE A 143 -3.81 -9.36 1.66
N GLY A 144 -3.43 -10.30 0.81
CA GLY A 144 -2.68 -11.49 1.24
C GLY A 144 -1.31 -11.17 1.83
N ALA A 145 -0.56 -10.25 1.20
CA ALA A 145 0.72 -9.80 1.74
C ALA A 145 0.55 -9.07 3.10
N GLY A 146 -0.48 -8.21 3.21
CA GLY A 146 -0.79 -7.50 4.46
C GLY A 146 -1.18 -8.43 5.59
N ILE A 147 -2.00 -9.45 5.31
CA ILE A 147 -2.37 -10.49 6.28
C ILE A 147 -1.11 -11.26 6.73
N PHE A 148 -0.31 -11.75 5.78
CA PHE A 148 0.88 -12.53 6.10
C PHE A 148 1.87 -11.75 6.97
N ILE A 149 2.22 -10.53 6.56
CA ILE A 149 3.19 -9.71 7.30
C ILE A 149 2.60 -9.29 8.65
N GLY A 150 1.34 -8.85 8.69
CA GLY A 150 0.67 -8.43 9.92
C GLY A 150 0.56 -9.54 10.95
N ALA A 151 0.09 -10.71 10.54
CA ALA A 151 -0.03 -11.85 11.45
C ALA A 151 1.32 -12.35 11.94
N ASN A 152 2.28 -12.60 11.03
CA ASN A 152 3.57 -13.16 11.41
C ASN A 152 4.42 -12.19 12.25
N ILE A 153 4.51 -10.92 11.84
CA ILE A 153 5.29 -9.93 12.61
C ILE A 153 4.55 -9.58 13.90
N GLY A 154 3.22 -9.45 13.85
CA GLY A 154 2.43 -9.15 15.04
C GLY A 154 2.59 -10.23 16.10
N ILE A 155 2.35 -11.49 15.75
CA ILE A 155 2.46 -12.62 16.68
C ILE A 155 3.91 -12.88 17.10
N GLY A 156 4.86 -12.84 16.15
CA GLY A 156 6.24 -13.20 16.42
C GLY A 156 7.04 -12.14 17.18
N PHE A 157 6.80 -10.86 16.92
CA PHE A 157 7.65 -9.77 17.44
C PHE A 157 6.88 -8.70 18.23
N GLY A 158 5.57 -8.79 18.27
CA GLY A 158 4.72 -7.90 19.04
C GLY A 158 4.40 -6.58 18.35
N PHE A 159 3.49 -5.81 18.99
CA PHE A 159 2.92 -4.59 18.45
C PHE A 159 3.97 -3.49 18.16
N LEU A 160 4.92 -3.28 19.07
CA LEU A 160 5.90 -2.21 18.92
C LEU A 160 6.79 -2.41 17.69
N THR A 161 7.24 -3.64 17.44
CA THR A 161 8.05 -3.98 16.25
C THR A 161 7.27 -3.74 14.97
N LEU A 162 6.02 -4.17 14.92
CA LEU A 162 5.13 -3.94 13.80
C LEU A 162 4.91 -2.44 13.53
N TYR A 163 4.65 -1.68 14.58
CA TYR A 163 4.42 -0.25 14.50
C TYR A 163 5.67 0.51 14.00
N LEU A 164 6.85 0.16 14.55
CA LEU A 164 8.12 0.75 14.13
C LEU A 164 8.50 0.38 12.69
N LEU A 165 8.18 -0.84 12.26
CA LEU A 165 8.37 -1.26 10.87
C LEU A 165 7.59 -0.35 9.90
N ILE A 166 6.33 -0.08 10.19
CA ILE A 166 5.50 0.78 9.33
C ILE A 166 5.99 2.22 9.38
N GLY A 167 6.44 2.69 10.55
CA GLY A 167 7.11 3.98 10.69
C GLY A 167 8.37 4.09 9.82
N LEU A 168 9.17 3.03 9.77
CA LEU A 168 10.35 2.97 8.90
C LEU A 168 9.98 3.07 7.42
N PHE A 169 8.93 2.35 7.00
CA PHE A 169 8.42 2.48 5.62
C PHE A 169 7.88 3.88 5.32
N ALA A 170 7.26 4.55 6.29
CA ALA A 170 6.81 5.93 6.12
C ALA A 170 7.99 6.90 5.94
N VAL A 171 9.06 6.73 6.71
CA VAL A 171 10.30 7.51 6.54
C VAL A 171 10.94 7.21 5.19
N TYR A 172 11.02 5.92 4.81
CA TYR A 172 11.56 5.52 3.51
C TYR A 172 10.79 6.14 2.34
N ASP A 173 9.44 6.07 2.35
CA ASP A 173 8.61 6.66 1.29
C ASP A 173 8.82 8.17 1.18
N TYR A 174 8.89 8.85 2.33
CA TYR A 174 9.23 10.27 2.38
C TYR A 174 10.59 10.57 1.72
N LEU A 175 11.63 9.82 2.07
CA LEU A 175 12.96 9.98 1.51
C LEU A 175 13.00 9.63 0.01
N ALA A 176 12.31 8.57 -0.41
CA ALA A 176 12.26 8.11 -1.78
C ALA A 176 11.61 9.12 -2.74
N VAL A 177 10.60 9.85 -2.25
CA VAL A 177 9.88 10.85 -3.06
C VAL A 177 10.57 12.21 -3.02
N PHE A 178 10.93 12.72 -1.84
CA PHE A 178 11.41 14.11 -1.70
C PHE A 178 12.93 14.28 -1.79
N VAL A 179 13.70 13.32 -1.28
CA VAL A 179 15.16 13.40 -1.24
C VAL A 179 15.78 12.70 -2.44
N LEU A 180 15.47 11.43 -2.61
CA LEU A 180 16.08 10.59 -3.65
C LEU A 180 15.40 10.77 -5.02
N LYS A 181 14.14 11.17 -5.04
CA LYS A 181 13.32 11.49 -6.23
C LYS A 181 13.24 10.37 -7.29
N PHE A 182 13.55 9.14 -6.94
CA PHE A 182 13.51 8.02 -7.89
C PHE A 182 12.13 7.37 -8.00
N MET A 183 11.27 7.56 -6.99
CA MET A 183 9.94 6.92 -6.93
C MET A 183 9.00 7.43 -8.02
N ILE A 184 9.10 8.72 -8.39
CA ILE A 184 8.25 9.30 -9.45
C ILE A 184 8.55 8.69 -10.82
N PRO A 185 9.81 8.63 -11.30
CA PRO A 185 10.15 7.94 -12.54
C PRO A 185 9.77 6.45 -12.51
N PHE A 186 9.97 5.77 -11.38
CA PHE A 186 9.58 4.37 -11.21
C PHE A 186 8.07 4.17 -11.37
N ALA A 187 7.25 4.97 -10.71
CA ALA A 187 5.79 4.91 -10.83
C ALA A 187 5.31 5.17 -12.26
N GLN A 188 5.93 6.11 -12.96
CA GLN A 188 5.63 6.39 -14.36
C GLN A 188 5.98 5.19 -15.27
N GLU A 189 7.13 4.57 -15.05
CA GLU A 189 7.56 3.41 -15.83
C GLU A 189 6.69 2.18 -15.56
N ALA A 190 6.33 1.93 -14.29
CA ALA A 190 5.42 0.86 -13.89
C ALA A 190 4.02 1.05 -14.52
N SER A 191 3.54 2.30 -14.55
CA SER A 191 2.28 2.64 -15.19
C SER A 191 2.28 2.41 -16.70
N LYS A 192 3.35 2.83 -17.40
CA LYS A 192 3.51 2.61 -18.85
C LYS A 192 3.49 1.12 -19.21
N ARG A 193 4.07 0.28 -18.36
CA ARG A 193 4.17 -1.18 -18.56
C ARG A 193 2.92 -1.94 -18.10
N ASN A 194 1.92 -1.25 -17.56
CA ASN A 194 0.67 -1.82 -17.07
C ASN A 194 0.88 -2.91 -16.00
N LEU A 195 1.85 -2.72 -15.12
CA LEU A 195 2.19 -3.67 -14.06
C LEU A 195 1.14 -3.66 -12.95
N ALA A 196 0.93 -4.80 -12.29
CA ALA A 196 0.00 -4.97 -11.19
C ALA A 196 0.58 -4.51 -9.83
N PHE A 197 1.27 -3.35 -9.83
CA PHE A 197 1.83 -2.72 -8.63
C PHE A 197 0.96 -1.59 -8.09
N MET A 198 -0.01 -1.16 -8.88
CA MET A 198 -0.83 0.00 -8.57
C MET A 198 -2.27 -0.22 -8.98
N ILE A 199 -3.19 0.24 -8.16
CA ILE A 199 -4.60 0.39 -8.51
C ILE A 199 -4.74 1.74 -9.19
N GLY A 200 -5.23 1.76 -10.41
CA GLY A 200 -5.47 2.98 -11.17
C GLY A 200 -6.95 3.20 -11.43
N SER A 201 -7.40 4.43 -11.24
CA SER A 201 -8.64 4.95 -11.81
C SER A 201 -8.29 5.97 -12.88
N THR A 202 -8.66 5.67 -14.11
CA THR A 202 -8.52 6.57 -15.24
C THR A 202 -9.90 7.09 -15.62
N ASP A 203 -10.16 8.36 -15.37
CA ASP A 203 -11.30 9.05 -16.01
C ASP A 203 -10.80 9.70 -17.29
N LEU A 204 -11.43 9.32 -18.36
CA LEU A 204 -11.29 9.91 -19.67
C LEU A 204 -12.20 11.15 -19.73
N GLU A 205 -11.76 12.26 -19.13
CA GLU A 205 -12.41 13.53 -19.43
C GLU A 205 -11.99 13.93 -20.84
N LEU A 206 -12.92 13.79 -21.76
CA LEU A 206 -12.90 14.42 -23.08
C LEU A 206 -12.99 15.94 -22.89
N SER A 207 -11.91 16.56 -22.45
CA SER A 207 -11.83 18.02 -22.53
C SER A 207 -11.72 18.40 -24.01
N PRO A 208 -12.70 19.13 -24.56
CA PRO A 208 -12.57 19.63 -25.92
C PRO A 208 -11.33 20.54 -25.97
N SER A 209 -10.22 19.98 -26.43
CA SER A 209 -9.00 20.75 -26.64
C SER A 209 -9.29 21.81 -27.71
N LYS A 210 -9.16 23.06 -27.35
CA LYS A 210 -9.21 24.22 -28.31
C LYS A 210 -8.05 24.20 -29.31
N SER A 211 -7.14 23.21 -29.21
CA SER A 211 -6.01 23.03 -30.13
C SER A 211 -6.24 21.81 -31.02
N LYS A 212 -6.60 22.04 -32.28
CA LYS A 212 -6.76 21.06 -33.36
C LYS A 212 -5.44 20.40 -33.80
N LYS A 213 -4.46 20.21 -32.94
CA LYS A 213 -3.23 19.52 -33.31
C LYS A 213 -3.43 18.00 -33.13
N ARG A 214 -3.78 17.31 -34.21
CA ARG A 214 -3.78 15.83 -34.25
C ARG A 214 -2.38 15.32 -33.92
N MET A 215 -2.30 14.35 -33.01
CA MET A 215 -1.03 13.63 -32.76
C MET A 215 -0.51 13.00 -34.06
N LYS A 216 0.80 13.01 -34.23
CA LYS A 216 1.43 12.28 -35.34
C LYS A 216 1.19 10.79 -35.17
N LYS A 217 1.04 10.05 -36.28
CA LYS A 217 0.84 8.59 -36.27
C LYS A 217 1.89 7.82 -35.47
N GLU A 218 3.14 8.28 -35.51
CA GLU A 218 4.26 7.70 -34.76
C GLU A 218 4.12 7.77 -33.23
N ASP A 219 3.44 8.84 -32.73
CA ASP A 219 3.19 9.00 -31.29
C ASP A 219 1.98 8.16 -30.83
N LEU A 220 1.03 7.89 -31.74
CA LEU A 220 -0.12 7.02 -31.50
C LEU A 220 0.30 5.54 -31.40
N GLU A 221 1.29 5.12 -32.18
CA GLU A 221 1.81 3.74 -32.15
C GLU A 221 2.57 3.42 -30.85
N LYS A 222 3.10 4.44 -30.15
CA LYS A 222 3.75 4.29 -28.85
C LYS A 222 2.76 4.07 -27.69
N ILE A 223 1.46 4.27 -27.92
CA ILE A 223 0.40 4.05 -26.91
C ILE A 223 0.02 2.58 -26.93
N GLN A 224 0.47 1.81 -25.95
CA GLN A 224 0.19 0.35 -25.85
C GLN A 224 -1.23 0.01 -25.42
N ASN A 225 -1.97 0.96 -24.82
CA ASN A 225 -3.36 0.72 -24.40
C ASN A 225 -4.34 1.01 -25.55
N PRO A 226 -5.11 0.00 -26.03
CA PRO A 226 -6.00 0.17 -27.18
C PRO A 226 -7.08 1.23 -26.97
N GLU A 227 -7.61 1.37 -25.76
CA GLU A 227 -8.63 2.37 -25.42
C GLU A 227 -8.03 3.79 -25.45
N MET A 228 -6.82 3.95 -24.97
CA MET A 228 -6.09 5.23 -25.02
C MET A 228 -5.74 5.63 -26.45
N ARG A 229 -5.36 4.65 -27.28
CA ARG A 229 -5.06 4.87 -28.70
C ARG A 229 -6.29 5.34 -29.47
N TYR A 230 -7.43 4.67 -29.28
CA TYR A 230 -8.71 5.05 -29.90
C TYR A 230 -9.14 6.48 -29.54
N ILE A 231 -8.90 6.90 -28.28
CA ILE A 231 -9.26 8.23 -27.80
C ILE A 231 -8.28 9.28 -28.30
N ALA A 232 -6.98 8.98 -28.33
CA ALA A 232 -5.97 9.88 -28.88
C ALA A 232 -6.18 10.14 -30.37
N GLU A 233 -6.66 9.16 -31.13
CA GLU A 233 -7.03 9.29 -32.54
C GLU A 233 -8.22 10.22 -32.76
N ARG A 234 -9.19 10.20 -31.85
CA ARG A 234 -10.46 10.94 -32.02
C ARG A 234 -10.47 12.36 -31.43
N SER A 235 -9.75 12.59 -30.34
CA SER A 235 -9.92 13.79 -29.51
C SER A 235 -8.71 14.73 -29.44
N GLY A 236 -7.59 14.39 -30.11
CA GLY A 236 -6.31 15.08 -29.87
C GLY A 236 -5.71 14.61 -28.54
N THR A 237 -4.67 15.29 -28.03
CA THR A 237 -4.00 14.89 -26.78
C THR A 237 -4.98 14.77 -25.62
N PRO A 238 -5.35 13.54 -25.18
CA PRO A 238 -6.23 13.38 -24.03
C PRO A 238 -5.49 13.81 -22.78
N SER A 239 -6.09 14.71 -22.01
CA SER A 239 -5.60 14.99 -20.66
C SER A 239 -6.09 13.87 -19.73
N ILE A 240 -5.24 12.87 -19.53
CA ILE A 240 -5.58 11.75 -18.63
C ILE A 240 -5.25 12.19 -17.21
N SER A 241 -6.28 12.36 -16.40
CA SER A 241 -6.12 12.45 -14.97
C SER A 241 -6.19 11.03 -14.39
N ALA A 242 -5.05 10.41 -14.10
CA ALA A 242 -5.00 9.11 -13.44
C ALA A 242 -4.57 9.31 -11.98
N ILE A 243 -5.37 8.80 -11.05
CA ILE A 243 -4.93 8.60 -9.68
C ILE A 243 -4.49 7.14 -9.57
N MET A 244 -3.28 6.94 -9.08
CA MET A 244 -2.74 5.60 -8.85
C MET A 244 -2.39 5.45 -7.39
N LEU A 245 -2.84 4.34 -6.78
CA LEU A 245 -2.54 3.94 -5.42
C LEU A 245 -1.60 2.74 -5.48
N GLY A 246 -0.46 2.82 -4.81
CA GLY A 246 0.52 1.75 -4.76
C GLY A 246 0.02 0.54 -3.95
N ASN A 247 0.53 -0.63 -4.29
CA ASN A 247 0.26 -1.87 -3.54
C ASN A 247 0.66 -1.72 -2.06
N GLY A 248 1.79 -1.07 -1.78
CA GLY A 248 2.27 -0.79 -0.42
C GLY A 248 1.34 0.08 0.40
N ASP A 249 0.68 1.05 -0.24
CA ASP A 249 -0.25 1.96 0.44
C ASP A 249 -1.50 1.23 0.96
N ILE A 250 -1.86 0.10 0.37
CA ILE A 250 -2.96 -0.76 0.82
C ILE A 250 -2.46 -1.80 1.83
N MET A 251 -1.31 -2.41 1.54
CA MET A 251 -0.73 -3.49 2.32
C MET A 251 -0.31 -3.02 3.72
N LEU A 252 0.36 -1.87 3.86
CA LEU A 252 0.92 -1.43 5.14
C LEU A 252 -0.15 -1.10 6.20
N PRO A 253 -1.24 -0.36 5.89
CA PRO A 253 -2.34 -0.20 6.84
C PRO A 253 -2.99 -1.52 7.24
N MET A 254 -3.17 -2.43 6.26
CA MET A 254 -3.67 -3.78 6.50
C MET A 254 -2.76 -4.54 7.47
N THR A 255 -1.46 -4.47 7.25
CA THR A 255 -0.44 -5.10 8.12
C THR A 255 -0.60 -4.64 9.57
N LEU A 256 -0.78 -3.33 9.81
CA LEU A 256 -0.97 -2.81 11.16
C LEU A 256 -2.32 -3.23 11.77
N ALA A 257 -3.40 -3.16 11.00
CA ALA A 257 -4.73 -3.53 11.48
C ALA A 257 -4.83 -5.01 11.83
N VAL A 258 -4.36 -5.88 10.94
CA VAL A 258 -4.33 -7.35 11.14
C VAL A 258 -3.41 -7.72 12.31
N GLY A 259 -2.18 -7.22 12.33
CA GLY A 259 -1.24 -7.53 13.40
C GLY A 259 -1.73 -7.05 14.77
N SER A 260 -2.33 -5.86 14.83
CA SER A 260 -2.95 -5.36 16.07
C SER A 260 -4.10 -6.25 16.55
N TYR A 261 -4.91 -6.76 15.63
CA TYR A 261 -5.98 -7.70 15.95
C TYR A 261 -5.44 -9.02 16.47
N MET A 262 -4.45 -9.60 15.77
CA MET A 262 -3.85 -10.89 16.17
C MET A 262 -3.16 -10.84 17.53
N ILE A 263 -2.65 -9.67 17.93
CA ILE A 263 -2.01 -9.47 19.24
C ILE A 263 -3.05 -9.24 20.34
N SER A 264 -4.01 -8.36 20.10
CA SER A 264 -4.92 -7.85 21.14
C SER A 264 -6.27 -8.56 21.21
N GLY A 265 -6.71 -9.22 20.13
CA GLY A 265 -8.07 -9.72 19.95
C GLY A 265 -9.12 -8.59 19.93
N ASN A 266 -8.68 -7.34 19.94
CA ASN A 266 -9.58 -6.19 20.03
C ASN A 266 -9.88 -5.62 18.65
N LEU A 267 -11.06 -5.95 18.13
CA LEU A 267 -11.54 -5.46 16.83
C LEU A 267 -11.65 -3.93 16.79
N PHE A 268 -11.95 -3.27 17.92
CA PHE A 268 -12.06 -1.82 17.98
C PHE A 268 -10.74 -1.12 17.62
N ILE A 269 -9.61 -1.62 18.13
CA ILE A 269 -8.28 -1.07 17.81
C ILE A 269 -8.01 -1.17 16.31
N SER A 270 -8.27 -2.33 15.71
CA SER A 270 -8.07 -2.54 14.26
C SER A 270 -8.98 -1.68 13.41
N MET A 271 -10.24 -1.51 13.81
CA MET A 271 -11.17 -0.60 13.12
C MET A 271 -10.72 0.86 13.21
N MET A 272 -10.18 1.30 14.33
CA MET A 272 -9.62 2.64 14.48
C MET A 272 -8.38 2.84 13.58
N ILE A 273 -7.55 1.83 13.41
CA ILE A 273 -6.41 1.88 12.46
C ILE A 273 -6.94 2.02 11.02
N ILE A 274 -7.93 1.24 10.62
CA ILE A 274 -8.52 1.29 9.27
C ILE A 274 -9.16 2.66 9.01
N THR A 275 -9.91 3.20 9.97
CA THR A 275 -10.51 4.53 9.84
C THR A 275 -9.46 5.63 9.75
N GLY A 276 -8.39 5.54 10.56
CA GLY A 276 -7.24 6.42 10.48
C GLY A 276 -6.54 6.35 9.12
N ALA A 277 -6.33 5.15 8.59
CA ALA A 277 -5.75 4.95 7.26
C ALA A 277 -6.64 5.57 6.16
N GLY A 278 -7.95 5.37 6.22
CA GLY A 278 -8.92 5.99 5.30
C GLY A 278 -8.87 7.52 5.35
N ALA A 279 -8.83 8.10 6.54
CA ALA A 279 -8.68 9.55 6.74
C ALA A 279 -7.33 10.06 6.18
N GLY A 280 -6.24 9.33 6.43
CA GLY A 280 -4.91 9.63 5.89
C GLY A 280 -4.86 9.58 4.36
N LEU A 281 -5.52 8.60 3.75
CA LEU A 281 -5.64 8.50 2.30
C LEU A 281 -6.44 9.67 1.72
N LEU A 282 -7.57 10.03 2.31
CA LEU A 282 -8.36 11.21 1.92
C LEU A 282 -7.53 12.48 2.00
N PHE A 283 -6.78 12.65 3.08
CA PHE A 283 -5.89 13.78 3.25
C PHE A 283 -4.80 13.82 2.17
N THR A 284 -4.20 12.68 1.85
CA THR A 284 -3.19 12.57 0.77
C THR A 284 -3.78 12.96 -0.58
N ILE A 285 -4.98 12.47 -0.91
CA ILE A 285 -5.67 12.81 -2.17
C ILE A 285 -6.01 14.31 -2.22
N PHE A 286 -6.43 14.89 -1.09
CA PHE A 286 -6.68 16.32 -0.99
C PHE A 286 -5.40 17.14 -1.25
N LEU A 287 -4.28 16.74 -0.67
CA LEU A 287 -2.98 17.37 -0.91
C LEU A 287 -2.54 17.23 -2.37
N LEU A 288 -2.70 16.04 -2.96
CA LEU A 288 -2.38 15.79 -4.37
C LEU A 288 -3.18 16.72 -5.29
N ARG A 289 -4.46 16.93 -4.98
CA ARG A 289 -5.33 17.87 -5.72
C ARG A 289 -4.84 19.31 -5.59
N LYS A 290 -4.41 19.72 -4.38
CA LYS A 290 -3.97 21.09 -4.09
C LYS A 290 -2.61 21.41 -4.72
N TYR A 291 -1.62 20.52 -4.53
CA TYR A 291 -0.23 20.80 -4.91
C TYR A 291 0.13 20.30 -6.31
N LYS A 292 -0.64 19.38 -6.91
CA LYS A 292 -0.45 18.82 -8.26
C LYS A 292 0.94 18.17 -8.48
N ILE A 293 1.57 17.67 -7.42
CA ILE A 293 2.88 16.99 -7.42
C ILE A 293 2.68 15.58 -6.90
N GLY A 294 3.54 14.65 -7.33
CA GLY A 294 3.61 13.32 -6.71
C GLY A 294 3.98 13.45 -5.24
N LEU A 295 3.09 12.99 -4.35
CA LEU A 295 3.28 13.03 -2.91
C LEU A 295 3.42 11.60 -2.39
N PRO A 296 4.29 11.36 -1.37
CA PRO A 296 4.33 10.09 -0.68
C PRO A 296 3.01 9.87 0.06
N ALA A 297 2.42 8.69 -0.08
CA ALA A 297 1.13 8.39 0.55
C ALA A 297 1.29 7.82 1.95
N ILE A 298 2.34 7.03 2.20
CA ILE A 298 2.53 6.32 3.46
C ILE A 298 2.71 7.26 4.66
N PRO A 299 3.49 8.37 4.61
CA PRO A 299 3.65 9.26 5.75
C PRO A 299 2.34 9.85 6.29
N PRO A 300 1.44 10.42 5.46
CA PRO A 300 0.13 10.86 5.94
C PRO A 300 -0.73 9.71 6.47
N LEU A 301 -0.74 8.55 5.80
CA LEU A 301 -1.46 7.37 6.29
C LEU A 301 -0.98 6.98 7.69
N PHE A 302 0.33 6.89 7.88
CA PHE A 302 0.93 6.53 9.16
C PHE A 302 0.61 7.55 10.26
N ALA A 303 0.68 8.85 9.96
CA ALA A 303 0.35 9.90 10.90
C ALA A 303 -1.11 9.80 11.39
N PHE A 304 -2.06 9.61 10.48
CA PHE A 304 -3.47 9.45 10.84
C PHE A 304 -3.75 8.12 11.55
N MET A 305 -3.16 7.01 11.10
CA MET A 305 -3.26 5.73 11.82
C MET A 305 -2.74 5.85 13.25
N SER A 306 -1.61 6.52 13.45
CA SER A 306 -1.04 6.76 14.78
C SER A 306 -1.94 7.60 15.67
N ALA A 307 -2.58 8.65 15.13
CA ALA A 307 -3.51 9.48 15.87
C ALA A 307 -4.77 8.70 16.30
N PHE A 308 -5.38 7.94 15.38
CA PHE A 308 -6.54 7.12 15.69
C PHE A 308 -6.21 5.96 16.64
N LEU A 309 -5.01 5.41 16.52
CA LEU A 309 -4.51 4.38 17.42
C LEU A 309 -4.30 4.92 18.85
N SER A 310 -3.76 6.14 18.98
CA SER A 310 -3.66 6.83 20.26
C SER A 310 -5.04 7.02 20.91
N LEU A 311 -6.03 7.44 20.12
CA LEU A 311 -7.43 7.56 20.59
C LEU A 311 -8.01 6.19 20.99
N ALA A 312 -7.73 5.14 20.22
CA ALA A 312 -8.18 3.79 20.53
C ALA A 312 -7.63 3.30 21.88
N PHE A 313 -6.35 3.55 22.12
CA PHE A 313 -5.72 3.19 23.39
C PHE A 313 -6.26 4.01 24.56
N LEU A 314 -6.55 5.29 24.39
CA LEU A 314 -7.18 6.12 25.42
C LEU A 314 -8.58 5.61 25.81
N ILE A 315 -9.38 5.21 24.81
CA ILE A 315 -10.75 4.73 25.03
C ILE A 315 -10.76 3.32 25.65
N SER A 316 -9.89 2.44 25.18
CA SER A 316 -9.85 1.04 25.63
C SER A 316 -9.23 0.87 27.02
N LYS A 317 -8.74 1.95 27.65
CA LYS A 317 -8.06 1.94 28.95
C LYS A 317 -6.99 0.84 29.03
N PRO A 318 -5.95 0.90 28.18
CA PRO A 318 -4.90 -0.10 28.21
C PRO A 318 -4.17 -0.07 29.56
N ARG A 319 -3.58 -1.21 29.93
CA ARG A 319 -2.74 -1.31 31.15
C ARG A 319 -1.55 -0.36 31.13
N ASP A 320 -1.10 0.06 29.94
CA ASP A 320 0.05 0.93 29.74
C ASP A 320 -0.32 2.20 28.98
N PRO A 321 -0.47 3.35 29.66
CA PRO A 321 -0.71 4.64 29.00
C PRO A 321 0.46 5.07 28.11
N SER A 322 1.65 4.49 28.29
CA SER A 322 2.85 4.77 27.51
C SER A 322 2.67 4.57 26.00
N LEU A 323 1.94 3.55 25.57
CA LEU A 323 1.67 3.30 24.15
C LEU A 323 0.76 4.36 23.54
N SER A 324 -0.24 4.85 24.27
CA SER A 324 -1.10 5.94 23.81
C SER A 324 -0.30 7.24 23.64
N ILE A 325 0.56 7.56 24.61
CA ILE A 325 1.42 8.75 24.57
C ILE A 325 2.40 8.62 23.41
N LEU A 326 3.07 7.48 23.27
CA LEU A 326 4.03 7.23 22.19
C LEU A 326 3.39 7.44 20.81
N THR A 327 2.26 6.77 20.55
CA THR A 327 1.57 6.87 19.26
C THR A 327 1.04 8.28 19.00
N GLY A 328 0.59 8.98 20.02
CA GLY A 328 0.16 10.39 19.94
C GLY A 328 1.31 11.33 19.59
N ILE A 329 2.48 11.18 20.23
CA ILE A 329 3.68 11.97 19.92
C ILE A 329 4.13 11.72 18.48
N VAL A 330 4.18 10.44 18.05
CA VAL A 330 4.56 10.09 16.69
C VAL A 330 3.59 10.69 15.66
N ALA A 331 2.29 10.68 15.94
CA ALA A 331 1.29 11.33 15.08
C ALA A 331 1.56 12.84 14.92
N LEU A 332 1.76 13.53 16.04
CA LEU A 332 2.05 14.98 16.02
C LEU A 332 3.33 15.31 15.27
N VAL A 333 4.42 14.59 15.55
CA VAL A 333 5.71 14.79 14.87
C VAL A 333 5.57 14.53 13.36
N SER A 334 4.90 13.46 12.97
CA SER A 334 4.68 13.11 11.55
C SER A 334 3.86 14.18 10.83
N LEU A 335 2.78 14.68 11.43
CA LEU A 335 1.96 15.77 10.87
C LEU A 335 2.77 17.07 10.76
N LEU A 336 3.60 17.38 11.75
CA LEU A 336 4.44 18.57 11.74
C LEU A 336 5.48 18.51 10.61
N VAL A 337 6.14 17.36 10.41
CA VAL A 337 7.09 17.16 9.30
C VAL A 337 6.39 17.34 7.95
N ILE A 338 5.21 16.75 7.78
CA ILE A 338 4.41 16.90 6.55
C ILE A 338 4.08 18.38 6.33
N PHE A 339 3.60 19.09 7.35
CA PHE A 339 3.23 20.50 7.25
C PHE A 339 4.42 21.41 6.87
N VAL A 340 5.58 21.23 7.53
CA VAL A 340 6.82 21.96 7.22
C VAL A 340 7.25 21.73 5.77
N THR A 341 7.20 20.48 5.32
CA THR A 341 7.56 20.13 3.94
C THR A 341 6.64 20.78 2.92
N LEU A 342 5.33 20.73 3.16
CA LEU A 342 4.33 21.35 2.28
C LEU A 342 4.50 22.88 2.22
N ARG A 343 4.84 23.51 3.34
CA ARG A 343 5.12 24.95 3.39
C ARG A 343 6.35 25.33 2.56
N LYS A 344 7.41 24.52 2.60
CA LYS A 344 8.62 24.73 1.76
C LYS A 344 8.30 24.58 0.27
N ILE A 345 7.49 23.58 -0.11
CA ILE A 345 7.07 23.36 -1.50
C ILE A 345 6.19 24.51 -1.98
N GLY A 346 5.26 24.97 -1.14
CA GLY A 346 4.38 26.10 -1.47
C GLY A 346 5.17 27.39 -1.74
N LYS A 347 6.18 27.71 -0.93
CA LYS A 347 7.03 28.90 -1.15
C LYS A 347 7.79 28.83 -2.46
N LYS A 348 8.41 27.69 -2.79
CA LYS A 348 9.19 27.52 -4.02
C LYS A 348 8.37 27.69 -5.30
N LYS A 349 7.08 27.42 -5.26
CA LYS A 349 6.16 27.56 -6.40
C LYS A 349 5.66 29.00 -6.61
N PHE A 350 5.85 29.89 -5.64
CA PHE A 350 5.54 31.32 -5.75
C PHE A 350 6.76 32.14 -6.20
N GLU A 351 7.96 31.55 -6.16
CA GLU A 351 9.23 32.20 -6.58
C GLU A 351 9.61 31.85 -8.03
N GLU A 352 8.97 30.84 -8.65
CA GLU A 352 9.05 30.48 -10.07
C GLU A 352 7.81 31.00 -10.84
#